data_ff4426761cb67934fb0f4d7c61187665
#
_entry.id   ff4426761cb67934fb0f4d7c61187665
#
_cell.length_a   1.000
_cell.length_b   1.000
_cell.length_c   1.000
_cell.angle_alpha   90.00
_cell.angle_beta   90.00
_cell.angle_gamma   90.00
#
_symmetry.space_group_name_H-M   'P 1'
#
loop_
_entity.id
_entity.type
_entity.pdbx_description
1 polymer ?
#
loop_
_entity_poly.entity_id
_entity_poly.type
_entity_poly.pdbx_seq_one_letter_code
_entity_poly.pdbx_strand_id
1 'polypeptide(L)'
;FFYFKSLCDVYKNITIKPDYPKHTSIKELELKIEEGIALGYSHIFCVIDMDTKDTEPERTQYQKLRAKYAKPIAKRKKGIYCNVEFFETHRCTELFFLYYFRYTSRAYENQESLLKDLNKSAAYQKTTDFFIKSKGLHNYFERNGGSLEKAVANANRSVEEKMKSDRDYTYSELGRLMERLESI
;
A
#
# COMPACT_ATOMS: atom_id res chain seq x y z
N PHE A 1 8.32 -1.31 0.65
CA PHE A 1 9.24 -2.02 -0.26
C PHE A 1 9.36 -3.50 0.09
N PHE A 2 9.95 -3.90 1.24
CA PHE A 2 10.25 -5.29 1.59
C PHE A 2 9.03 -6.22 1.59
N TYR A 3 7.88 -5.74 2.02
CA TYR A 3 6.63 -6.49 1.95
C TYR A 3 6.25 -6.78 0.49
N PHE A 4 6.15 -5.76 -0.34
CA PHE A 4 5.77 -5.92 -1.75
C PHE A 4 6.79 -6.74 -2.52
N LYS A 5 8.09 -6.62 -2.21
CA LYS A 5 9.10 -7.48 -2.81
C LYS A 5 8.87 -8.96 -2.49
N SER A 6 8.40 -9.27 -1.29
CA SER A 6 8.07 -10.66 -0.94
C SER A 6 6.83 -11.20 -1.65
N LEU A 7 5.97 -10.33 -2.19
CA LEU A 7 4.84 -10.73 -3.03
C LEU A 7 5.22 -11.02 -4.49
N CYS A 8 6.42 -10.64 -4.95
CA CYS A 8 6.88 -10.99 -6.30
C CYS A 8 7.00 -12.50 -6.51
N ASP A 9 7.10 -13.29 -5.45
CA ASP A 9 7.06 -14.75 -5.52
C ASP A 9 5.64 -15.29 -5.80
N VAL A 10 4.63 -14.53 -5.39
CA VAL A 10 3.20 -14.82 -5.61
C VAL A 10 2.73 -14.23 -6.94
N TYR A 11 3.04 -12.96 -7.18
CA TYR A 11 2.65 -12.21 -8.38
C TYR A 11 3.87 -11.95 -9.27
N LYS A 12 4.05 -12.71 -10.34
CA LYS A 12 5.29 -12.74 -11.14
C LYS A 12 5.47 -11.57 -12.10
N ASN A 13 4.41 -10.88 -12.46
CA ASN A 13 4.43 -9.82 -13.49
C ASN A 13 4.50 -8.40 -12.90
N ILE A 14 4.99 -8.25 -11.67
CA ILE A 14 5.08 -6.95 -11.00
C ILE A 14 6.52 -6.46 -10.86
N THR A 15 6.71 -5.15 -11.02
CA THR A 15 7.97 -4.47 -10.76
C THR A 15 7.76 -3.48 -9.61
N ILE A 16 8.57 -3.57 -8.55
CA ILE A 16 8.47 -2.69 -7.38
C ILE A 16 9.45 -1.53 -7.52
N LYS A 17 8.96 -0.32 -7.41
CA LYS A 17 9.75 0.91 -7.41
C LYS A 17 9.29 1.86 -6.29
N PRO A 18 10.18 2.68 -5.71
CA PRO A 18 11.64 2.68 -5.90
C PRO A 18 12.29 1.45 -5.27
N ASP A 19 13.50 1.11 -5.72
CA ASP A 19 14.23 -0.08 -5.25
C ASP A 19 14.61 0.00 -3.77
N TYR A 20 14.78 1.21 -3.24
CA TYR A 20 14.97 1.48 -1.81
C TYR A 20 14.31 2.83 -1.46
N PRO A 21 13.14 2.85 -0.83
CA PRO A 21 12.44 4.09 -0.55
C PRO A 21 13.18 4.87 0.55
N LYS A 22 13.66 6.03 0.21
CA LYS A 22 13.81 7.16 1.12
C LYS A 22 12.48 7.92 1.10
N HIS A 23 12.27 8.85 2.01
CA HIS A 23 11.04 9.66 2.04
C HIS A 23 10.64 10.12 0.64
N THR A 24 9.48 9.65 0.16
CA THR A 24 9.00 9.96 -1.18
C THR A 24 8.08 11.17 -1.08
N SER A 25 8.54 12.31 -1.57
CA SER A 25 7.68 13.50 -1.75
C SER A 25 6.65 13.25 -2.84
N ILE A 26 5.57 14.04 -2.86
CA ILE A 26 4.56 13.98 -3.93
C ILE A 26 5.18 14.22 -5.32
N LYS A 27 6.18 15.10 -5.40
CA LYS A 27 6.93 15.34 -6.65
C LYS A 27 7.71 14.11 -7.12
N GLU A 28 8.39 13.43 -6.21
CA GLU A 28 9.13 12.21 -6.53
C GLU A 28 8.19 11.07 -6.94
N LEU A 29 7.03 10.95 -6.27
CA LEU A 29 5.99 10.00 -6.67
C LEU A 29 5.52 10.29 -8.11
N GLU A 30 5.23 11.56 -8.43
CA GLU A 30 4.83 11.96 -9.77
C GLU A 30 5.89 11.63 -10.83
N LEU A 31 7.19 11.90 -10.54
CA LEU A 31 8.29 11.54 -11.42
C LEU A 31 8.34 10.02 -11.66
N LYS A 32 8.13 9.20 -10.64
CA LYS A 32 8.10 7.73 -10.78
C LYS A 32 6.91 7.24 -11.61
N ILE A 33 5.76 7.89 -11.49
CA ILE A 33 4.60 7.61 -12.35
C ILE A 33 4.94 7.94 -13.81
N GLU A 34 5.50 9.12 -14.09
CA GLU A 34 5.87 9.52 -15.45
C GLU A 34 6.96 8.61 -16.05
N GLU A 35 7.95 8.19 -15.26
CA GLU A 35 8.94 7.18 -15.67
C GLU A 35 8.25 5.86 -16.07
N GLY A 36 7.33 5.36 -15.25
CA GLY A 36 6.59 4.13 -15.53
C GLY A 36 5.75 4.23 -16.81
N ILE A 37 5.07 5.37 -17.02
CA ILE A 37 4.34 5.64 -18.26
C ILE A 37 5.29 5.66 -19.47
N ALA A 38 6.47 6.28 -19.34
CA ALA A 38 7.47 6.35 -20.42
C ALA A 38 8.06 4.98 -20.75
N LEU A 39 8.20 4.09 -19.76
CA LEU A 39 8.62 2.70 -19.94
C LEU A 39 7.53 1.79 -20.54
N GLY A 40 6.31 2.30 -20.70
CA GLY A 40 5.21 1.57 -21.34
C GLY A 40 4.45 0.61 -20.41
N TYR A 41 4.53 0.79 -19.08
CA TYR A 41 3.69 0.01 -18.17
C TYR A 41 2.20 0.31 -18.42
N SER A 42 1.40 -0.75 -18.50
CA SER A 42 -0.06 -0.64 -18.69
C SER A 42 -0.80 -0.30 -17.39
N HIS A 43 -0.24 -0.68 -16.24
CA HIS A 43 -0.77 -0.39 -14.92
C HIS A 43 0.33 0.14 -13.99
N ILE A 44 0.02 1.17 -13.21
CA ILE A 44 0.89 1.70 -12.16
C ILE A 44 0.05 1.78 -10.89
N PHE A 45 0.47 1.07 -9.86
CA PHE A 45 -0.17 1.05 -8.55
C PHE A 45 0.65 1.85 -7.55
N CYS A 46 0.06 2.91 -7.02
CA CYS A 46 0.68 3.81 -6.04
C CYS A 46 0.17 3.47 -4.65
N VAL A 47 1.04 2.95 -3.79
CA VAL A 47 0.73 2.66 -2.39
C VAL A 47 1.13 3.86 -1.53
N ILE A 48 0.19 4.41 -0.79
CA ILE A 48 0.33 5.67 -0.07
C ILE A 48 0.04 5.47 1.42
N ASP A 49 1.05 5.73 2.25
CA ASP A 49 0.86 5.91 3.69
C ASP A 49 0.31 7.32 3.94
N MET A 50 -0.86 7.41 4.58
CA MET A 50 -1.60 8.67 4.75
C MET A 50 -1.21 9.45 6.02
N ASP A 51 -0.24 8.99 6.80
CA ASP A 51 0.19 9.61 8.06
C ASP A 51 0.58 11.09 7.91
N THR A 52 1.27 11.45 6.82
CA THR A 52 1.68 12.84 6.50
C THR A 52 0.86 13.45 5.37
N LYS A 53 0.12 12.65 4.60
CA LYS A 53 -0.64 13.12 3.42
C LYS A 53 -2.02 13.69 3.76
N ASP A 54 -2.46 13.54 5.00
CA ASP A 54 -3.70 14.11 5.51
C ASP A 54 -3.57 15.55 6.04
N THR A 55 -2.36 16.11 6.07
CA THR A 55 -2.08 17.46 6.54
C THR A 55 -1.65 18.38 5.38
N GLU A 56 -1.97 19.68 5.50
CA GLU A 56 -1.50 20.67 4.52
C GLU A 56 0.01 20.94 4.69
N PRO A 57 0.76 21.17 3.62
CA PRO A 57 0.31 21.31 2.20
C PRO A 57 0.22 19.99 1.42
N GLU A 58 0.67 18.86 1.98
CA GLU A 58 0.72 17.57 1.28
C GLU A 58 -0.66 17.09 0.83
N ARG A 59 -1.71 17.32 1.62
CA ARG A 59 -3.10 16.95 1.27
C ARG A 59 -3.50 17.54 -0.07
N THR A 60 -3.34 18.86 -0.23
CA THR A 60 -3.69 19.55 -1.47
C THR A 60 -2.84 19.07 -2.65
N GLN A 61 -1.55 18.82 -2.46
CA GLN A 61 -0.66 18.32 -3.50
C GLN A 61 -1.05 16.90 -3.93
N TYR A 62 -1.36 16.04 -2.97
CA TYR A 62 -1.79 14.68 -3.22
C TYR A 62 -3.13 14.62 -3.96
N GLN A 63 -4.11 15.43 -3.56
CA GLN A 63 -5.39 15.52 -4.25
C GLN A 63 -5.23 15.96 -5.72
N LYS A 64 -4.36 16.94 -5.99
CA LYS A 64 -4.03 17.36 -7.37
C LYS A 64 -3.41 16.22 -8.18
N LEU A 65 -2.49 15.47 -7.58
CA LEU A 65 -1.86 14.33 -8.24
C LEU A 65 -2.90 13.25 -8.58
N ARG A 66 -3.77 12.88 -7.64
CA ARG A 66 -4.87 11.93 -7.90
C ARG A 66 -5.79 12.40 -9.02
N ALA A 67 -6.18 13.68 -9.01
CA ALA A 67 -7.03 14.26 -10.05
C ALA A 67 -6.36 14.22 -11.43
N LYS A 68 -5.05 14.47 -11.52
CA LYS A 68 -4.27 14.38 -12.77
C LYS A 68 -4.36 13.00 -13.41
N TYR A 69 -4.35 11.95 -12.60
CA TYR A 69 -4.34 10.55 -13.07
C TYR A 69 -5.69 9.84 -12.87
N ALA A 70 -6.78 10.57 -12.66
CA ALA A 70 -8.12 10.00 -12.47
C ALA A 70 -8.67 9.28 -13.72
N LYS A 71 -8.09 9.54 -14.89
CA LYS A 71 -8.43 8.88 -16.15
C LYS A 71 -7.19 8.19 -16.73
N PRO A 72 -7.37 7.05 -17.43
CA PRO A 72 -6.26 6.39 -18.09
C PRO A 72 -5.50 7.33 -19.04
N ILE A 73 -4.19 7.23 -19.06
CA ILE A 73 -3.33 7.97 -19.97
C ILE A 73 -3.27 7.24 -21.31
N ALA A 74 -3.76 7.87 -22.37
CA ALA A 74 -3.74 7.33 -23.72
C ALA A 74 -2.96 8.25 -24.66
N LYS A 75 -1.75 7.86 -25.07
CA LYS A 75 -0.92 8.56 -26.06
C LYS A 75 -0.90 7.74 -27.36
N ARG A 76 -1.97 7.77 -28.15
CA ARG A 76 -2.20 6.91 -29.34
C ARG A 76 -1.01 6.90 -30.30
N LYS A 77 -0.39 8.06 -30.60
CA LYS A 77 0.77 8.18 -31.49
C LYS A 77 2.01 7.43 -31.01
N LYS A 78 2.11 7.15 -29.72
CA LYS A 78 3.23 6.43 -29.09
C LYS A 78 2.85 5.00 -28.67
N GLY A 79 1.63 4.55 -28.94
CA GLY A 79 1.14 3.25 -28.51
C GLY A 79 1.06 3.09 -26.98
N ILE A 80 1.03 4.20 -26.21
CA ILE A 80 1.03 4.17 -24.75
C ILE A 80 -0.42 4.19 -24.25
N TYR A 81 -0.75 3.20 -23.42
CA TYR A 81 -1.97 3.19 -22.61
C TYR A 81 -1.56 2.78 -21.19
N CYS A 82 -1.88 3.61 -20.21
CA CYS A 82 -1.51 3.36 -18.82
C CYS A 82 -2.65 3.77 -17.87
N ASN A 83 -3.02 2.89 -16.96
CA ASN A 83 -3.91 3.19 -15.85
C ASN A 83 -3.10 3.38 -14.57
N VAL A 84 -3.33 4.49 -13.85
CA VAL A 84 -2.66 4.80 -12.59
C VAL A 84 -3.70 4.73 -11.47
N GLU A 85 -3.47 3.86 -10.51
CA GLU A 85 -4.38 3.64 -9.39
C GLU A 85 -3.67 3.92 -8.06
N PHE A 86 -4.38 4.56 -7.12
CA PHE A 86 -3.86 4.92 -5.80
C PHE A 86 -4.54 4.07 -4.74
N PHE A 87 -3.74 3.51 -3.84
CA PHE A 87 -4.19 2.67 -2.72
C PHE A 87 -3.66 3.25 -1.42
N GLU A 88 -4.56 3.72 -0.60
CA GLU A 88 -4.27 4.43 0.63
C GLU A 88 -4.30 3.49 1.84
N THR A 89 -3.42 3.75 2.79
CA THR A 89 -3.48 3.11 4.11
C THR A 89 -3.40 4.17 5.19
N HIS A 90 -4.40 4.27 6.00
CA HIS A 90 -4.45 5.17 7.14
C HIS A 90 -4.22 4.37 8.44
N ARG A 91 -3.16 4.57 9.18
CA ARG A 91 -2.08 5.58 8.99
C ARG A 91 -0.96 5.06 8.11
N CYS A 92 -0.59 3.78 8.22
CA CYS A 92 0.60 3.22 7.58
C CYS A 92 0.38 1.75 7.16
N THR A 93 1.26 1.26 6.31
CA THR A 93 1.21 -0.10 5.74
C THR A 93 1.16 -1.19 6.82
N GLU A 94 1.70 -0.97 8.02
CA GLU A 94 1.70 -1.94 9.12
C GLU A 94 0.27 -2.29 9.62
N LEU A 95 -0.73 -1.48 9.30
CA LEU A 95 -2.12 -1.84 9.53
C LEU A 95 -2.52 -3.09 8.74
N PHE A 96 -2.11 -3.15 7.47
CA PHE A 96 -2.36 -4.32 6.63
C PHE A 96 -1.64 -5.57 7.18
N PHE A 97 -0.46 -5.41 7.79
CA PHE A 97 0.24 -6.53 8.43
C PHE A 97 -0.54 -7.06 9.65
N LEU A 98 -1.16 -6.17 10.44
CA LEU A 98 -2.03 -6.59 11.54
C LEU A 98 -3.25 -7.37 11.03
N TYR A 99 -3.78 -6.99 9.86
CA TYR A 99 -4.93 -7.65 9.24
C TYR A 99 -4.66 -9.11 8.81
N TYR A 100 -3.42 -9.52 8.65
CA TYR A 100 -3.07 -10.94 8.49
C TYR A 100 -3.57 -11.81 9.65
N PHE A 101 -3.63 -11.24 10.87
CA PHE A 101 -3.93 -11.97 12.09
C PHE A 101 -5.33 -11.68 12.59
N ARG A 102 -5.75 -10.44 12.58
CA ARG A 102 -7.04 -10.02 13.12
C ARG A 102 -7.54 -8.71 12.54
N TYR A 103 -8.84 -8.58 12.50
CA TYR A 103 -9.49 -7.31 12.24
C TYR A 103 -9.39 -6.37 13.45
N THR A 104 -9.34 -5.08 13.17
CA THR A 104 -9.48 -4.02 14.16
C THR A 104 -10.12 -2.79 13.51
N SER A 105 -11.06 -2.17 14.22
CA SER A 105 -11.65 -0.88 13.89
C SER A 105 -11.08 0.25 14.75
N ARG A 106 -10.03 -0.03 15.54
CA ARG A 106 -9.41 0.93 16.43
C ARG A 106 -8.77 2.06 15.64
N ALA A 107 -9.10 3.31 15.99
CA ALA A 107 -8.34 4.47 15.54
C ALA A 107 -6.98 4.50 16.24
N TYR A 108 -5.91 4.32 15.49
CA TYR A 108 -4.53 4.41 16.00
C TYR A 108 -4.05 5.85 15.88
N GLU A 109 -3.71 6.48 16.99
CA GLU A 109 -3.19 7.85 17.04
C GLU A 109 -1.77 7.95 16.45
N ASN A 110 -0.99 6.87 16.58
CA ASN A 110 0.40 6.81 16.10
C ASN A 110 0.79 5.38 15.70
N GLN A 111 1.88 5.27 14.95
CA GLN A 111 2.43 4.00 14.49
C GLN A 111 2.85 3.08 15.65
N GLU A 112 3.36 3.64 16.75
CA GLU A 112 3.86 2.84 17.87
C GLU A 112 2.74 2.00 18.51
N SER A 113 1.56 2.56 18.70
CA SER A 113 0.39 1.85 19.24
C SER A 113 -0.07 0.72 18.33
N LEU A 114 0.00 0.91 17.00
CA LEU A 114 -0.28 -0.12 16.02
C LEU A 114 0.77 -1.24 16.06
N LEU A 115 2.06 -0.89 16.14
CA LEU A 115 3.14 -1.88 16.25
C LEU A 115 3.07 -2.70 17.53
N LYS A 116 2.67 -2.10 18.66
CA LYS A 116 2.40 -2.85 19.91
C LYS A 116 1.31 -3.90 19.72
N ASP A 117 0.28 -3.57 18.95
CA ASP A 117 -0.81 -4.52 18.66
C ASP A 117 -0.40 -5.59 17.66
N LEU A 118 0.37 -5.26 16.62
CA LEU A 118 0.94 -6.23 15.68
C LEU A 118 1.87 -7.22 16.40
N ASN A 119 2.71 -6.73 17.30
CA ASN A 119 3.69 -7.53 18.05
C ASN A 119 3.07 -8.53 19.05
N LYS A 120 1.78 -8.42 19.34
CA LYS A 120 1.05 -9.46 20.07
C LYS A 120 0.80 -10.71 19.19
N SER A 121 0.82 -10.55 17.87
CA SER A 121 0.55 -11.63 16.91
C SER A 121 1.82 -12.14 16.23
N ALA A 122 2.76 -11.25 15.91
CA ALA A 122 4.03 -11.59 15.27
C ALA A 122 5.11 -10.59 15.71
N ALA A 123 6.28 -11.08 16.07
CA ALA A 123 7.41 -10.25 16.48
C ALA A 123 7.96 -9.46 15.29
N TYR A 124 7.38 -8.30 15.02
CA TYR A 124 7.74 -7.43 13.90
C TYR A 124 8.68 -6.31 14.34
N GLN A 125 9.72 -6.08 13.57
CA GLN A 125 10.65 -4.97 13.75
C GLN A 125 10.83 -4.22 12.41
N LYS A 126 10.81 -2.89 12.46
CA LYS A 126 11.02 -2.04 11.28
C LYS A 126 12.51 -1.79 11.05
N THR A 127 13.29 -2.86 10.91
CA THR A 127 14.74 -2.81 10.68
C THR A 127 15.13 -3.61 9.44
N THR A 128 16.17 -3.18 8.73
CA THR A 128 16.70 -3.88 7.56
C THR A 128 17.11 -5.32 7.91
N ASP A 129 17.75 -5.51 9.06
CA ASP A 129 18.14 -6.83 9.56
C ASP A 129 16.94 -7.77 9.72
N PHE A 130 15.85 -7.28 10.30
CA PHE A 130 14.63 -8.06 10.43
C PHE A 130 14.05 -8.42 9.06
N PHE A 131 14.00 -7.49 8.12
CA PHE A 131 13.49 -7.73 6.78
C PHE A 131 14.29 -8.78 6.02
N ILE A 132 15.63 -8.78 6.16
CA ILE A 132 16.50 -9.79 5.57
C ILE A 132 16.28 -11.16 6.24
N LYS A 133 16.30 -11.21 7.58
CA LYS A 133 16.15 -12.45 8.36
C LYS A 133 14.77 -13.09 8.22
N SER A 134 13.74 -12.28 7.99
CA SER A 134 12.36 -12.78 7.80
C SER A 134 12.17 -13.59 6.53
N LYS A 135 13.09 -13.49 5.55
CA LYS A 135 12.99 -14.15 4.22
C LYS A 135 11.68 -13.82 3.49
N GLY A 136 11.30 -12.54 3.53
CA GLY A 136 10.05 -12.02 2.97
C GLY A 136 8.94 -11.89 4.00
N LEU A 137 8.39 -10.69 4.11
CA LEU A 137 7.40 -10.36 5.16
C LEU A 137 6.08 -11.14 4.97
N HIS A 138 5.62 -11.33 3.73
CA HIS A 138 4.43 -12.14 3.47
C HIS A 138 4.60 -13.55 4.05
N ASN A 139 5.64 -14.27 3.63
CA ASN A 139 5.94 -15.63 4.13
C ASN A 139 6.18 -15.66 5.65
N TYR A 140 6.76 -14.59 6.21
CA TYR A 140 6.95 -14.47 7.66
C TYR A 140 5.62 -14.43 8.40
N PHE A 141 4.66 -13.61 7.95
CA PHE A 141 3.35 -13.53 8.59
C PHE A 141 2.58 -14.84 8.48
N GLU A 142 2.62 -15.51 7.34
CA GLU A 142 1.96 -16.82 7.17
C GLU A 142 2.55 -17.89 8.11
N ARG A 143 3.88 -17.98 8.22
CA ARG A 143 4.53 -18.89 9.17
C ARG A 143 4.19 -18.60 10.63
N ASN A 144 3.77 -17.38 10.96
CA ASN A 144 3.33 -16.99 12.30
C ASN A 144 1.79 -17.07 12.47
N GLY A 145 1.08 -17.79 11.60
CA GLY A 145 -0.36 -18.02 11.70
C GLY A 145 -1.24 -16.92 11.10
N GLY A 146 -0.65 -16.01 10.34
CA GLY A 146 -1.38 -15.04 9.52
C GLY A 146 -1.85 -15.67 8.19
N SER A 147 -2.69 -14.95 7.45
CA SER A 147 -3.14 -15.33 6.12
C SER A 147 -3.35 -14.09 5.25
N LEU A 148 -2.89 -14.16 3.99
CA LEU A 148 -3.13 -13.08 3.02
C LEU A 148 -4.62 -12.92 2.73
N GLU A 149 -5.36 -14.01 2.56
CA GLU A 149 -6.81 -14.01 2.35
C GLU A 149 -7.51 -13.27 3.49
N LYS A 150 -7.15 -13.57 4.74
CA LYS A 150 -7.67 -12.88 5.92
C LYS A 150 -7.31 -11.39 5.93
N ALA A 151 -6.08 -11.05 5.52
CA ALA A 151 -5.65 -9.66 5.44
C ALA A 151 -6.47 -8.88 4.41
N VAL A 152 -6.73 -9.47 3.23
CA VAL A 152 -7.56 -8.88 2.17
C VAL A 152 -8.99 -8.65 2.68
N ALA A 153 -9.62 -9.68 3.27
CA ALA A 153 -10.98 -9.57 3.81
C ALA A 153 -11.10 -8.49 4.89
N ASN A 154 -10.13 -8.43 5.83
CA ASN A 154 -10.10 -7.43 6.90
C ASN A 154 -9.87 -6.01 6.36
N ALA A 155 -9.01 -5.85 5.36
CA ALA A 155 -8.74 -4.56 4.73
C ALA A 155 -9.99 -4.05 3.99
N ASN A 156 -10.63 -4.87 3.18
CA ASN A 156 -11.87 -4.53 2.48
C ASN A 156 -12.99 -4.14 3.46
N ARG A 157 -13.15 -4.91 4.54
CA ARG A 157 -14.07 -4.57 5.63
C ARG A 157 -13.77 -3.19 6.23
N SER A 158 -12.49 -2.84 6.45
CA SER A 158 -12.11 -1.55 7.01
C SER A 158 -12.50 -0.37 6.11
N VAL A 159 -12.39 -0.55 4.78
CA VAL A 159 -12.82 0.44 3.79
C VAL A 159 -14.33 0.59 3.77
N GLU A 160 -15.08 -0.52 3.82
CA GLU A 160 -16.55 -0.48 3.88
C GLU A 160 -17.06 0.23 5.14
N GLU A 161 -16.46 -0.05 6.29
CA GLU A 161 -16.83 0.58 7.55
C GLU A 161 -16.48 2.08 7.54
N LYS A 162 -15.34 2.47 6.95
CA LYS A 162 -15.00 3.89 6.74
C LYS A 162 -16.06 4.60 5.89
N MET A 163 -16.49 3.99 4.80
CA MET A 163 -17.51 4.59 3.91
C MET A 163 -18.87 4.81 4.59
N LYS A 164 -19.18 4.04 5.61
CA LYS A 164 -20.43 4.13 6.40
C LYS A 164 -20.35 5.08 7.60
N SER A 165 -19.18 5.65 7.87
CA SER A 165 -18.90 6.40 9.10
C SER A 165 -18.16 7.69 8.78
N ASP A 166 -18.60 8.83 9.34
CA ASP A 166 -17.91 10.12 9.29
C ASP A 166 -16.73 10.22 10.28
N ARG A 167 -16.33 9.11 10.89
CA ARG A 167 -15.23 9.10 11.87
C ARG A 167 -13.88 9.06 11.18
N ASP A 168 -12.85 9.62 11.83
CA ASP A 168 -11.44 9.33 11.56
C ASP A 168 -11.21 7.82 11.73
N TYR A 169 -11.22 7.12 10.62
CA TYR A 169 -11.22 5.66 10.60
C TYR A 169 -9.89 5.14 10.10
N THR A 170 -9.33 4.19 10.82
CA THR A 170 -8.16 3.45 10.36
C THR A 170 -8.59 2.44 9.31
N TYR A 171 -8.06 2.53 8.09
CA TYR A 171 -8.41 1.68 6.96
C TYR A 171 -7.21 1.37 6.08
N SER A 172 -7.33 0.33 5.25
CA SER A 172 -6.32 0.00 4.25
C SER A 172 -6.97 -0.44 2.94
N GLU A 173 -6.62 0.22 1.84
CA GLU A 173 -7.03 -0.20 0.50
C GLU A 173 -6.13 -1.30 -0.09
N LEU A 174 -5.18 -1.83 0.67
CA LEU A 174 -4.28 -2.90 0.19
C LEU A 174 -5.02 -4.21 -0.10
N GLY A 175 -6.19 -4.45 0.48
CA GLY A 175 -7.06 -5.56 0.08
C GLY A 175 -7.45 -5.44 -1.39
N ARG A 176 -7.95 -4.28 -1.81
CA ARG A 176 -8.28 -3.98 -3.21
C ARG A 176 -7.07 -4.06 -4.13
N LEU A 177 -5.89 -3.64 -3.66
CA LEU A 177 -4.65 -3.81 -4.45
C LEU A 177 -4.36 -5.29 -4.71
N MET A 178 -4.48 -6.17 -3.72
CA MET A 178 -4.26 -7.61 -3.90
C MET A 178 -5.24 -8.20 -4.93
N GLU A 179 -6.53 -7.87 -4.84
CA GLU A 179 -7.54 -8.28 -5.82
C GLU A 179 -7.22 -7.76 -7.24
N ARG A 180 -6.69 -6.54 -7.35
CA ARG A 180 -6.25 -5.99 -8.64
C ARG A 180 -5.04 -6.74 -9.20
N LEU A 181 -4.09 -7.14 -8.37
CA LEU A 181 -2.92 -7.93 -8.79
C LEU A 181 -3.30 -9.34 -9.25
N GLU A 182 -4.35 -9.93 -8.69
CA GLU A 182 -4.90 -11.22 -9.13
C GLU A 182 -5.65 -11.15 -10.47
N SER A 183 -6.13 -9.95 -10.83
CA SER A 183 -6.94 -9.74 -12.05
C SER A 183 -6.12 -9.38 -13.29
N ILE A 184 -4.79 -9.28 -13.19
CA ILE A 184 -3.86 -8.90 -14.28
C ILE A 184 -3.02 -10.11 -14.67
#